data_2c4892546a7909bfab60259a031702e4
#
_entry.id   2c4892546a7909bfab60259a031702e4
#
_cell.length_a   1.000
_cell.length_b   1.000
_cell.length_c   1.000
_cell.angle_alpha   90.00
_cell.angle_beta   90.00
_cell.angle_gamma   90.00
#
_symmetry.space_group_name_H-M   'P 1'
#
loop_
_entity.id
_entity.type
_entity.pdbx_description
1 polymer ?
#
loop_
_entity_poly.entity_id
_entity_poly.type
_entity_poly.pdbx_seq_one_letter_code
_entity_poly.pdbx_strand_id
1 'polypeptide(L)'
;MKYPWPITLKKKINSSSNDLWKLISEPEHLNLVHPFCRSNEIIVWNEKEHKDVLVYLNGLIYFREFIVWDENKGYKLLIGRKRGKKSKVEWKITTQNNSVFLSITVYPYLLNSWPRLISYFPYILFIKPVLKKYLSSVIGGINWYLTNDKPIPKNHFGKHMWFSKY
;
A
#
# COMPACT_ATOMS: atom_id res chain seq x y z
N MET A 1 -14.82 -1.86 13.51
CA MET A 1 -13.47 -1.57 14.08
C MET A 1 -13.20 -0.08 13.86
N LYS A 2 -12.88 0.69 14.91
CA LYS A 2 -12.55 2.13 14.77
C LYS A 2 -11.06 2.24 14.46
N TYR A 3 -10.71 3.01 13.43
CA TYR A 3 -9.32 3.32 13.07
C TYR A 3 -9.07 4.81 13.34
N PRO A 4 -8.58 5.18 14.52
CA PRO A 4 -8.55 6.59 14.95
C PRO A 4 -7.53 7.45 14.20
N TRP A 5 -6.53 6.85 13.57
CA TRP A 5 -5.35 7.55 13.06
C TRP A 5 -5.03 7.17 11.62
N PRO A 6 -5.79 7.64 10.61
CA PRO A 6 -5.44 7.41 9.20
C PRO A 6 -4.20 8.21 8.79
N ILE A 7 -3.42 7.60 7.89
CA ILE A 7 -2.26 8.23 7.27
C ILE A 7 -2.49 8.22 5.77
N THR A 8 -2.56 9.38 5.16
CA THR A 8 -2.71 9.54 3.72
C THR A 8 -1.44 10.13 3.12
N LEU A 9 -1.02 9.56 2.00
CA LEU A 9 -0.06 10.17 1.11
C LEU A 9 -0.64 10.23 -0.30
N LYS A 10 -0.61 11.42 -0.89
CA LYS A 10 -1.02 11.68 -2.27
C LYS A 10 0.19 12.16 -3.06
N LYS A 11 0.45 11.56 -4.22
CA LYS A 11 1.50 11.99 -5.14
C LYS A 11 0.99 12.00 -6.57
N LYS A 12 1.58 12.88 -7.39
CA LYS A 12 1.39 12.89 -8.84
C LYS A 12 1.99 11.62 -9.45
N ILE A 13 1.30 11.07 -10.42
CA ILE A 13 1.72 9.93 -11.23
C ILE A 13 2.02 10.43 -12.64
N ASN A 14 3.16 10.04 -13.18
CA ASN A 14 3.61 10.44 -14.51
C ASN A 14 3.10 9.46 -15.57
N SER A 15 1.76 9.27 -15.60
CA SER A 15 1.10 8.39 -16.56
C SER A 15 -0.38 8.72 -16.64
N SER A 16 -1.11 8.06 -17.54
CA SER A 16 -2.56 8.17 -17.62
C SER A 16 -3.25 7.45 -16.45
N SER A 17 -4.51 7.83 -16.17
CA SER A 17 -5.32 7.14 -15.17
C SER A 17 -5.59 5.68 -15.56
N ASN A 18 -5.73 5.41 -16.85
CA ASN A 18 -5.97 4.06 -17.36
C ASN A 18 -4.74 3.15 -17.18
N ASP A 19 -3.54 3.63 -17.51
CA ASP A 19 -2.31 2.86 -17.32
C ASP A 19 -2.04 2.62 -15.85
N LEU A 20 -2.28 3.64 -15.01
CA LEU A 20 -2.19 3.48 -13.56
C LEU A 20 -3.18 2.42 -13.05
N TRP A 21 -4.45 2.49 -13.48
CA TRP A 21 -5.45 1.51 -13.08
C TRP A 21 -5.07 0.11 -13.56
N LYS A 22 -4.74 -0.04 -14.84
CA LYS A 22 -4.29 -1.30 -15.42
C LYS A 22 -3.17 -1.91 -14.57
N LEU A 23 -2.15 -1.13 -14.23
CA LEU A 23 -1.03 -1.61 -13.41
C LEU A 23 -1.46 -2.06 -12.02
N ILE A 24 -2.20 -1.23 -11.27
CA ILE A 24 -2.52 -1.54 -9.87
C ILE A 24 -3.66 -2.55 -9.71
N SER A 25 -4.44 -2.81 -10.75
CA SER A 25 -5.48 -3.82 -10.79
C SER A 25 -5.01 -5.19 -11.28
N GLU A 26 -3.81 -5.27 -11.87
CA GLU A 26 -3.21 -6.55 -12.27
C GLU A 26 -2.90 -7.41 -11.05
N PRO A 27 -3.11 -8.74 -11.12
CA PRO A 27 -2.66 -9.66 -10.10
C PRO A 27 -1.13 -9.60 -9.96
N GLU A 28 -0.64 -9.81 -8.75
CA GLU A 28 0.80 -9.86 -8.45
C GLU A 28 1.60 -8.59 -8.79
N HIS A 29 0.94 -7.46 -9.07
CA HIS A 29 1.58 -6.20 -9.45
C HIS A 29 2.63 -5.70 -8.45
N LEU A 30 2.54 -6.09 -7.17
CA LEU A 30 3.52 -5.68 -6.19
C LEU A 30 4.91 -6.26 -6.46
N ASN A 31 5.03 -7.35 -7.21
CA ASN A 31 6.33 -7.87 -7.65
C ASN A 31 7.07 -6.87 -8.53
N LEU A 32 6.33 -6.04 -9.28
CA LEU A 32 6.85 -5.06 -10.21
C LEU A 32 7.13 -3.70 -9.55
N VAL A 33 6.24 -3.26 -8.66
CA VAL A 33 6.20 -1.86 -8.21
C VAL A 33 6.58 -1.66 -6.74
N HIS A 34 6.67 -2.72 -5.93
CA HIS A 34 6.83 -2.55 -4.50
C HIS A 34 8.27 -2.81 -4.04
N PRO A 35 9.04 -1.76 -3.62
CA PRO A 35 10.46 -1.89 -3.35
C PRO A 35 10.80 -2.78 -2.14
N PHE A 36 9.83 -3.10 -1.29
CA PHE A 36 10.00 -3.97 -0.13
C PHE A 36 9.31 -5.33 -0.30
N CYS A 37 8.76 -5.63 -1.47
CA CYS A 37 8.15 -6.91 -1.79
C CYS A 37 9.23 -7.94 -2.12
N ARG A 38 9.20 -9.08 -1.44
CA ARG A 38 9.94 -10.29 -1.80
C ARG A 38 9.16 -11.11 -2.83
N SER A 39 7.89 -11.40 -2.53
CA SER A 39 6.93 -12.00 -3.45
C SER A 39 5.52 -11.50 -3.17
N ASN A 40 4.71 -11.46 -4.22
CA ASN A 40 3.28 -11.25 -4.15
C ASN A 40 2.63 -12.38 -4.96
N GLU A 41 1.76 -13.14 -4.34
CA GLU A 41 1.20 -14.38 -4.90
C GLU A 41 -0.33 -14.38 -4.76
N ILE A 42 -1.03 -14.82 -5.80
CA ILE A 42 -2.48 -14.91 -5.82
C ILE A 42 -2.97 -16.01 -4.87
N ILE A 43 -4.05 -15.74 -4.12
CA ILE A 43 -4.88 -16.74 -3.46
C ILE A 43 -6.17 -16.94 -4.25
N VAL A 44 -6.86 -15.86 -4.57
CA VAL A 44 -8.08 -15.80 -5.38
C VAL A 44 -8.05 -14.51 -6.18
N TRP A 45 -8.32 -14.58 -7.48
CA TRP A 45 -8.42 -13.40 -8.32
C TRP A 45 -9.42 -13.64 -9.43
N ASN A 46 -10.64 -13.17 -9.24
CA ASN A 46 -11.74 -13.32 -10.17
C ASN A 46 -12.68 -12.11 -10.07
N GLU A 47 -13.75 -12.07 -10.86
CA GLU A 47 -14.69 -10.96 -10.90
C GLU A 47 -15.37 -10.63 -9.55
N LYS A 48 -15.47 -11.60 -8.64
CA LYS A 48 -16.17 -11.45 -7.36
C LYS A 48 -15.24 -11.23 -6.18
N GLU A 49 -14.04 -11.75 -6.25
CA GLU A 49 -13.15 -11.82 -5.10
C GLU A 49 -11.69 -11.67 -5.51
N HIS A 50 -10.97 -10.80 -4.79
CA HIS A 50 -9.54 -10.58 -4.97
C HIS A 50 -8.85 -10.78 -3.62
N LYS A 51 -7.93 -11.73 -3.56
CA LYS A 51 -7.10 -12.04 -2.38
C LYS A 51 -5.71 -12.44 -2.82
N ASP A 52 -4.71 -11.94 -2.14
CA ASP A 52 -3.31 -12.31 -2.36
C ASP A 52 -2.49 -12.32 -1.07
N VAL A 53 -1.27 -12.78 -1.20
CA VAL A 53 -0.24 -12.76 -0.15
C VAL A 53 0.89 -11.86 -0.56
N LEU A 54 1.30 -10.98 0.35
CA LEU A 54 2.51 -10.16 0.23
C LEU A 54 3.55 -10.65 1.23
N VAL A 55 4.69 -11.09 0.72
CA VAL A 55 5.87 -11.41 1.52
C VAL A 55 6.86 -10.27 1.42
N TYR A 56 7.21 -9.68 2.55
CA TYR A 56 8.20 -8.60 2.62
C TYR A 56 9.64 -9.13 2.61
N LEU A 57 10.60 -8.26 2.34
CA LEU A 57 12.03 -8.62 2.27
C LEU A 57 12.58 -9.24 3.57
N ASN A 58 12.04 -8.85 4.71
CA ASN A 58 12.39 -9.43 6.02
C ASN A 58 11.65 -10.74 6.35
N GLY A 59 10.84 -11.26 5.42
CA GLY A 59 10.07 -12.50 5.61
C GLY A 59 8.72 -12.32 6.28
N LEU A 60 8.30 -11.09 6.62
CA LEU A 60 6.96 -10.84 7.15
C LEU A 60 5.90 -11.14 6.07
N ILE A 61 4.91 -11.95 6.42
CA ILE A 61 3.84 -12.39 5.53
C ILE A 61 2.54 -11.70 5.89
N TYR A 62 1.96 -10.97 4.94
CA TYR A 62 0.67 -10.33 5.05
C TYR A 62 -0.30 -10.81 3.98
N PHE A 63 -1.53 -11.07 4.39
CA PHE A 63 -2.67 -11.39 3.54
C PHE A 63 -3.40 -10.10 3.22
N ARG A 64 -3.71 -9.92 1.94
CA ARG A 64 -4.52 -8.81 1.45
C ARG A 64 -5.86 -9.37 0.97
N GLU A 65 -6.95 -8.76 1.42
CA GLU A 65 -8.32 -9.09 1.08
C GLU A 65 -9.02 -7.82 0.62
N PHE A 66 -9.36 -7.75 -0.66
CA PHE A 66 -9.99 -6.58 -1.25
C PHE A 66 -11.48 -6.58 -0.90
N ILE A 67 -11.95 -5.52 -0.28
CA ILE A 67 -13.32 -5.37 0.22
C ILE A 67 -14.15 -4.37 -0.59
N VAL A 68 -13.52 -3.53 -1.38
CA VAL A 68 -14.14 -2.63 -2.36
C VAL A 68 -13.26 -2.61 -3.59
N TRP A 69 -13.86 -2.81 -4.74
CA TRP A 69 -13.21 -2.72 -6.04
C TRP A 69 -14.02 -1.74 -6.89
N ASP A 70 -13.45 -0.57 -7.19
CA ASP A 70 -14.09 0.50 -7.97
C ASP A 70 -13.23 0.75 -9.21
N GLU A 71 -13.65 0.18 -10.33
CA GLU A 71 -12.90 0.20 -11.58
C GLU A 71 -12.52 1.61 -11.98
N ASN A 72 -11.27 1.78 -12.43
CA ASN A 72 -10.66 3.04 -12.82
C ASN A 72 -10.58 4.12 -11.73
N LYS A 73 -11.02 3.83 -10.49
CA LYS A 73 -10.98 4.77 -9.37
C LYS A 73 -10.14 4.28 -8.19
N GLY A 74 -10.04 2.95 -8.02
CA GLY A 74 -9.21 2.37 -6.98
C GLY A 74 -9.88 1.23 -6.21
N TYR A 75 -9.36 0.93 -5.02
CA TYR A 75 -9.87 -0.17 -4.20
C TYR A 75 -9.61 0.05 -2.71
N LYS A 76 -10.33 -0.73 -1.88
CA LYS A 76 -10.09 -0.82 -0.44
C LYS A 76 -9.80 -2.27 -0.08
N LEU A 77 -8.85 -2.48 0.82
CA LEU A 77 -8.47 -3.81 1.26
C LEU A 77 -8.17 -3.86 2.76
N LEU A 78 -8.26 -5.04 3.31
CA LEU A 78 -7.74 -5.38 4.62
C LEU A 78 -6.38 -6.07 4.47
N ILE A 79 -5.39 -5.67 5.26
CA ILE A 79 -4.05 -6.21 5.22
C ILE A 79 -3.55 -6.56 6.62
N GLY A 80 -2.94 -7.73 6.77
CA GLY A 80 -2.37 -8.18 8.03
C GLY A 80 -1.98 -9.65 8.02
N ARG A 81 -1.60 -10.18 9.16
CA ARG A 81 -1.30 -11.61 9.31
C ARG A 81 -2.55 -12.46 9.09
N LYS A 82 -2.39 -13.74 8.74
CA LYS A 82 -3.48 -14.68 8.47
C LYS A 82 -4.50 -14.71 9.64
N ARG A 83 -4.00 -14.75 10.86
CA ARG A 83 -4.80 -14.64 12.08
C ARG A 83 -4.42 -13.37 12.82
N GLY A 84 -5.40 -12.55 13.24
CA GLY A 84 -5.16 -11.34 14.02
C GLY A 84 -5.83 -10.09 13.46
N LYS A 85 -5.47 -8.94 14.03
CA LYS A 85 -6.00 -7.63 13.63
C LYS A 85 -5.43 -7.23 12.26
N LYS A 86 -6.29 -6.65 11.42
CA LYS A 86 -5.93 -6.16 10.09
C LYS A 86 -5.99 -4.62 10.04
N SER A 87 -5.09 -4.01 9.31
CA SER A 87 -5.19 -2.62 8.89
C SER A 87 -6.10 -2.53 7.68
N LYS A 88 -6.83 -1.42 7.54
CA LYS A 88 -7.52 -1.10 6.29
C LYS A 88 -6.64 -0.20 5.45
N VAL A 89 -6.60 -0.43 4.14
CA VAL A 89 -5.87 0.40 3.19
C VAL A 89 -6.82 0.79 2.06
N GLU A 90 -6.74 2.04 1.62
CA GLU A 90 -7.50 2.57 0.50
C GLU A 90 -6.54 3.17 -0.52
N TRP A 91 -6.67 2.74 -1.77
CA TRP A 91 -5.99 3.29 -2.93
C TRP A 91 -6.99 4.03 -3.76
N LYS A 92 -6.71 5.30 -4.10
CA LYS A 92 -7.64 6.15 -4.85
C LYS A 92 -6.91 6.92 -5.94
N ILE A 93 -7.36 6.75 -7.18
CA ILE A 93 -6.95 7.52 -8.35
C ILE A 93 -7.81 8.78 -8.42
N THR A 94 -7.19 9.92 -8.70
CA THR A 94 -7.90 11.18 -8.95
C THR A 94 -7.20 11.96 -10.05
N THR A 95 -7.98 12.60 -10.92
CA THR A 95 -7.44 13.50 -11.94
C THR A 95 -7.79 14.93 -11.57
N GLN A 96 -6.82 15.82 -11.57
CA GLN A 96 -6.97 17.25 -11.26
C GLN A 96 -6.06 18.05 -12.20
N ASN A 97 -6.60 19.04 -12.90
CA ASN A 97 -5.85 19.90 -13.82
C ASN A 97 -4.96 19.09 -14.78
N ASN A 98 -5.55 18.11 -15.46
CA ASN A 98 -4.89 17.17 -16.40
C ASN A 98 -3.72 16.38 -15.78
N SER A 99 -3.61 16.33 -14.48
CA SER A 99 -2.61 15.54 -13.77
C SER A 99 -3.27 14.42 -12.99
N VAL A 100 -2.69 13.23 -13.07
CA VAL A 100 -3.14 12.03 -12.36
C VAL A 100 -2.45 11.95 -11.01
N PHE A 101 -3.19 11.62 -9.98
CA PHE A 101 -2.69 11.42 -8.62
C PHE A 101 -3.13 10.08 -8.06
N LEU A 102 -2.23 9.43 -7.36
CA LEU A 102 -2.54 8.28 -6.50
C LEU A 102 -2.48 8.71 -5.05
N SER A 103 -3.57 8.46 -4.33
CA SER A 103 -3.63 8.59 -2.88
C SER A 103 -3.68 7.21 -2.25
N ILE A 104 -2.80 6.94 -1.29
CA ILE A 104 -2.87 5.73 -0.47
C ILE A 104 -3.12 6.16 0.98
N THR A 105 -4.23 5.69 1.54
CA THR A 105 -4.59 5.90 2.94
C THR A 105 -4.50 4.60 3.70
N VAL A 106 -3.68 4.57 4.73
CA VAL A 106 -3.58 3.44 5.67
C VAL A 106 -4.28 3.80 6.96
N TYR A 107 -5.14 2.90 7.41
CA TYR A 107 -5.81 2.92 8.70
C TYR A 107 -5.18 1.81 9.56
N PRO A 108 -4.09 2.09 10.28
CA PRO A 108 -3.36 1.07 10.99
C PRO A 108 -4.18 0.51 12.16
N TYR A 109 -4.09 -0.81 12.37
CA TYR A 109 -4.68 -1.43 13.56
C TYR A 109 -3.87 -1.16 14.84
N LEU A 110 -2.64 -0.67 14.67
CA LEU A 110 -1.77 -0.32 15.79
C LEU A 110 -2.41 0.75 16.67
N LEU A 111 -2.30 0.59 17.97
CA LEU A 111 -2.86 1.51 18.97
C LEU A 111 -4.40 1.61 19.02
N ASN A 112 -5.13 0.80 18.25
CA ASN A 112 -6.61 0.84 18.26
C ASN A 112 -7.24 0.48 19.61
N SER A 113 -6.53 -0.24 20.46
CA SER A 113 -6.95 -0.62 21.82
C SER A 113 -6.52 0.37 22.90
N TRP A 114 -5.74 1.39 22.55
CA TRP A 114 -5.25 2.39 23.49
C TRP A 114 -6.19 3.61 23.54
N PRO A 115 -6.32 4.28 24.70
CA PRO A 115 -7.02 5.55 24.80
C PRO A 115 -6.41 6.58 23.82
N ARG A 116 -7.26 7.38 23.17
CA ARG A 116 -6.83 8.32 22.12
C ARG A 116 -5.72 9.27 22.56
N LEU A 117 -5.82 9.80 23.77
CA LEU A 117 -4.82 10.74 24.32
C LEU A 117 -3.45 10.07 24.48
N ILE A 118 -3.41 8.81 24.96
CA ILE A 118 -2.16 8.08 25.17
C ILE A 118 -1.56 7.62 23.84
N SER A 119 -2.40 7.24 22.88
CA SER A 119 -1.95 6.75 21.56
C SER A 119 -1.47 7.85 20.62
N TYR A 120 -1.81 9.11 20.89
CA TYR A 120 -1.51 10.23 20.00
C TYR A 120 -0.01 10.48 19.84
N PHE A 121 0.73 10.54 20.94
CA PHE A 121 2.18 10.81 20.89
C PHE A 121 2.98 9.71 20.18
N PRO A 122 2.84 8.41 20.53
CA PRO A 122 3.52 7.33 19.80
C PRO A 122 3.12 7.31 18.32
N TYR A 123 1.86 7.62 18.00
CA TYR A 123 1.41 7.70 16.62
C TYR A 123 2.13 8.78 15.83
N ILE A 124 2.16 10.04 16.34
CA ILE A 124 2.78 11.16 15.62
C ILE A 124 4.29 11.01 15.51
N LEU A 125 4.94 10.61 16.60
CA LEU A 125 6.40 10.60 16.67
C LEU A 125 7.02 9.40 15.93
N PHE A 126 6.35 8.22 15.95
CA PHE A 126 6.92 6.99 15.42
C PHE A 126 6.14 6.41 14.25
N ILE A 127 4.84 6.15 14.40
CA ILE A 127 4.07 5.41 13.39
C ILE A 127 3.88 6.24 12.12
N LYS A 128 3.45 7.49 12.26
CA LYS A 128 3.15 8.37 11.13
C LYS A 128 4.36 8.64 10.22
N PRO A 129 5.55 9.02 10.71
CA PRO A 129 6.71 9.25 9.84
C PRO A 129 7.19 7.98 9.17
N VAL A 130 7.22 6.84 9.88
CA VAL A 130 7.63 5.55 9.33
C VAL A 130 6.68 5.09 8.21
N LEU A 131 5.36 5.18 8.43
CA LEU A 131 4.37 4.85 7.39
C LEU A 131 4.37 5.84 6.23
N LYS A 132 4.60 7.14 6.45
CA LYS A 132 4.73 8.10 5.36
C LYS A 132 5.93 7.78 4.47
N LYS A 133 7.08 7.42 5.05
CA LYS A 133 8.26 6.98 4.31
C LYS A 133 7.95 5.72 3.50
N TYR A 134 7.29 4.74 4.10
CA TYR A 134 6.82 3.53 3.42
C TYR A 134 5.94 3.85 2.21
N LEU A 135 4.86 4.62 2.40
CA LEU A 135 3.94 4.99 1.34
C LEU A 135 4.62 5.79 0.22
N SER A 136 5.57 6.66 0.60
CA SER A 136 6.37 7.41 -0.37
C SER A 136 7.17 6.50 -1.29
N SER A 137 7.76 5.44 -0.73
CA SER A 137 8.53 4.45 -1.49
C SER A 137 7.62 3.57 -2.37
N VAL A 138 6.44 3.19 -1.87
CA VAL A 138 5.47 2.40 -2.64
C VAL A 138 4.96 3.19 -3.85
N ILE A 139 4.52 4.45 -3.67
CA ILE A 139 4.07 5.29 -4.80
C ILE A 139 5.24 5.63 -5.73
N GLY A 140 6.44 5.82 -5.17
CA GLY A 140 7.67 6.00 -5.96
C GLY A 140 7.95 4.80 -6.86
N GLY A 141 7.73 3.58 -6.38
CA GLY A 141 7.90 2.37 -7.15
C GLY A 141 6.91 2.23 -8.31
N ILE A 142 5.67 2.67 -8.12
CA ILE A 142 4.68 2.74 -9.19
C ILE A 142 5.13 3.72 -10.28
N ASN A 143 5.56 4.93 -9.90
CA ASN A 143 6.09 5.90 -10.87
C ASN A 143 7.34 5.37 -11.58
N TRP A 144 8.22 4.69 -10.84
CA TRP A 144 9.41 4.06 -11.44
C TRP A 144 9.02 3.08 -12.56
N TYR A 145 8.10 2.15 -12.27
CA TYR A 145 7.66 1.15 -13.24
C TYR A 145 6.99 1.81 -14.44
N LEU A 146 6.05 2.72 -14.22
CA LEU A 146 5.34 3.43 -15.30
C LEU A 146 6.26 4.29 -16.18
N THR A 147 7.44 4.69 -15.68
CA THR A 147 8.42 5.48 -16.43
C THR A 147 9.45 4.62 -17.15
N ASN A 148 9.88 3.52 -16.55
CA ASN A 148 11.02 2.72 -17.01
C ASN A 148 10.62 1.38 -17.64
N ASP A 149 9.36 0.96 -17.48
CA ASP A 149 8.84 -0.36 -17.89
C ASP A 149 9.71 -1.53 -17.38
N LYS A 150 10.22 -1.39 -16.17
CA LYS A 150 11.09 -2.37 -15.50
C LYS A 150 10.71 -2.49 -14.03
N PRO A 151 10.78 -3.70 -13.43
CA PRO A 151 10.54 -3.88 -12.01
C PRO A 151 11.47 -2.99 -11.17
N ILE A 152 10.92 -2.40 -10.10
CA ILE A 152 11.73 -1.57 -9.21
C ILE A 152 12.77 -2.42 -8.46
N PRO A 153 14.04 -1.99 -8.37
CA PRO A 153 15.03 -2.67 -7.54
C PRO A 153 14.61 -2.72 -6.07
N LYS A 154 14.95 -3.81 -5.40
CA LYS A 154 14.66 -3.95 -3.97
C LYS A 154 15.40 -2.89 -3.15
N ASN A 155 14.69 -2.28 -2.19
CA ASN A 155 15.20 -1.16 -1.38
C ASN A 155 15.66 0.06 -2.19
N HIS A 156 15.15 0.29 -3.39
CA HIS A 156 15.56 1.39 -4.30
C HIS A 156 15.62 2.76 -3.61
N PHE A 157 14.64 3.06 -2.73
CA PHE A 157 14.60 4.31 -1.95
C PHE A 157 15.23 4.18 -0.55
N GLY A 158 16.12 3.19 -0.37
CA GLY A 158 16.73 2.86 0.91
C GLY A 158 15.94 1.82 1.70
N LYS A 159 16.60 1.24 2.69
CA LYS A 159 15.99 0.22 3.58
C LYS A 159 14.87 0.82 4.44
N HIS A 160 13.88 0.00 4.75
CA HIS A 160 12.76 0.35 5.61
C HIS A 160 12.78 -0.49 6.89
N MET A 161 12.71 0.20 8.04
CA MET A 161 12.83 -0.39 9.38
C MET A 161 11.91 -1.61 9.61
N TRP A 162 10.69 -1.59 9.07
CA TRP A 162 9.70 -2.65 9.31
C TRP A 162 9.66 -3.74 8.24
N PHE A 163 10.22 -3.51 7.04
CA PHE A 163 9.97 -4.35 5.89
C PHE A 163 11.21 -4.80 5.14
N SER A 164 12.38 -4.23 5.43
CA SER A 164 13.64 -4.66 4.83
C SER A 164 14.40 -5.61 5.74
N LYS A 165 15.20 -6.49 5.14
CA LYS A 165 16.18 -7.31 5.87
C LYS A 165 17.45 -6.47 6.09
N TYR A 166 17.98 -6.50 7.29
CA TYR A 166 19.24 -5.87 7.67
C TYR A 166 20.38 -6.87 7.60
#